data_09a5bf6bbc13dc885360dd172b836c6a
#
_entry.id   09a5bf6bbc13dc885360dd172b836c6a
#
_cell.length_a   1.000
_cell.length_b   1.000
_cell.length_c   1.000
_cell.angle_alpha   90.00
_cell.angle_beta   90.00
_cell.angle_gamma   90.00
#
_symmetry.space_group_name_H-M   'P 1'
#
loop_
_entity.id
_entity.type
_entity.pdbx_description
1 polymer ?
#
loop_
_entity_poly.entity_id
_entity_poly.type
_entity_poly.pdbx_seq_one_letter_code
_entity_poly.pdbx_strand_id
1 'polypeptide(L)'
;KDLTWAQAALLAILPNQPGLINLEKNKTKLLDRRNKLLAKLYERKLINKDIYELSLKEPLPNFKPRKNIAPHLALRLLSDDNKEIFSSIDKKIQLKIEKKAKEFSYTLQQKGIHNLAIILADTKTRKVLAYVGSQDFYDMANLGQINGNIAKRSVGSTLKPFLYALSIDEGIIAPDSILLDVPTFFSNFNPQNANKKYYGIISAKEALQRSLNVPFVSLLQDYGYEKFFYKLKAFLNFEDENYKRYGLSLILGTKELSLEDLIKLYLGLANYGELANLSFIRDENLSGVARMFSKGSAYLTLEAMKELQRVGLENYNKEKIISWKTGTSYGRKDAWAMGATPKYTLGVWVGNFSGEANANLYGVSIAGDLLFEILGLLDEVDLEFAPPDDLMTIKLDSISKYRYDEDLNTSYINVLYPKGANILRTSPFLKKVYEYQGRELDSKDIHFKDAKALIKLDFPAYALHFFQQRNFK
;
A
#
# COMPACT_ATOMS: atom_id res chain seq x y z
N LYS A 1 36.47 27.47 -9.64
CA LYS A 1 36.92 27.74 -11.05
C LYS A 1 36.46 29.12 -11.39
N ASP A 2 37.39 29.96 -11.77
CA ASP A 2 37.09 31.33 -12.20
C ASP A 2 36.38 31.31 -13.56
N LEU A 3 35.36 32.14 -13.70
CA LEU A 3 34.57 32.23 -14.92
C LEU A 3 35.35 33.04 -15.96
N THR A 4 35.30 32.66 -17.22
CA THR A 4 35.76 33.52 -18.32
C THR A 4 34.81 34.72 -18.48
N TRP A 5 35.28 35.79 -19.13
CA TRP A 5 34.44 36.94 -19.42
C TRP A 5 33.24 36.60 -20.31
N ALA A 6 33.39 35.63 -21.22
CA ALA A 6 32.28 35.11 -22.02
C ALA A 6 31.23 34.37 -21.17
N GLN A 7 31.69 33.58 -20.20
CA GLN A 7 30.78 32.85 -19.27
C GLN A 7 30.09 33.82 -18.30
N ALA A 8 30.83 34.79 -17.74
CA ALA A 8 30.25 35.80 -16.86
C ALA A 8 29.19 36.67 -17.59
N ALA A 9 29.50 37.11 -18.82
CA ALA A 9 28.55 37.86 -19.65
C ALA A 9 27.31 37.00 -20.00
N LEU A 10 27.48 35.71 -20.26
CA LEU A 10 26.39 34.78 -20.51
C LEU A 10 25.46 34.65 -19.28
N LEU A 11 26.04 34.45 -18.10
CA LEU A 11 25.27 34.35 -16.85
C LEU A 11 24.51 35.64 -16.53
N ALA A 12 25.09 36.80 -16.82
CA ALA A 12 24.44 38.10 -16.60
C ALA A 12 23.19 38.32 -17.47
N ILE A 13 23.13 37.73 -18.66
CA ILE A 13 22.00 37.92 -19.60
C ILE A 13 20.92 36.84 -19.48
N LEU A 14 21.24 35.67 -18.93
CA LEU A 14 20.29 34.55 -18.81
C LEU A 14 19.02 34.86 -17.99
N PRO A 15 19.07 35.61 -16.87
CA PRO A 15 17.87 35.94 -16.10
C PRO A 15 16.87 36.83 -16.85
N ASN A 16 17.30 37.54 -17.88
CA ASN A 16 16.46 38.42 -18.70
C ASN A 16 15.70 37.60 -19.76
N GLN A 17 14.44 37.21 -19.50
CA GLN A 17 13.56 36.47 -20.39
C GLN A 17 13.93 34.96 -20.52
N PRO A 18 14.00 34.19 -19.44
CA PRO A 18 14.43 32.78 -19.44
C PRO A 18 13.52 31.86 -20.27
N GLY A 19 12.26 32.23 -20.47
CA GLY A 19 11.30 31.45 -21.27
C GLY A 19 11.51 31.56 -22.79
N LEU A 20 12.16 32.61 -23.27
CA LEU A 20 12.36 32.88 -24.71
C LEU A 20 13.78 32.62 -25.18
N ILE A 21 14.78 32.85 -24.33
CA ILE A 21 16.20 32.76 -24.66
C ILE A 21 16.94 32.02 -23.56
N ASN A 22 17.37 30.81 -23.85
CA ASN A 22 18.17 30.00 -22.94
C ASN A 22 19.18 29.15 -23.73
N LEU A 23 19.97 28.34 -23.03
CA LEU A 23 21.01 27.51 -23.64
C LEU A 23 20.46 26.38 -24.57
N GLU A 24 19.16 26.14 -24.58
CA GLU A 24 18.49 25.15 -25.44
C GLU A 24 17.78 25.84 -26.64
N LYS A 25 17.12 26.97 -26.36
CA LYS A 25 16.27 27.68 -27.33
C LYS A 25 16.89 29.00 -27.75
N ASN A 26 16.80 29.30 -29.04
CA ASN A 26 17.24 30.57 -29.60
C ASN A 26 18.74 30.90 -29.33
N LYS A 27 19.63 29.91 -29.48
CA LYS A 27 21.08 30.02 -29.23
C LYS A 27 21.72 31.21 -29.96
N THR A 28 21.28 31.50 -31.18
CA THR A 28 21.80 32.64 -31.97
C THR A 28 21.49 33.98 -31.30
N LYS A 29 20.25 34.16 -30.79
CA LYS A 29 19.89 35.38 -30.04
C LYS A 29 20.63 35.48 -28.71
N LEU A 30 20.89 34.34 -28.07
CA LEU A 30 21.68 34.29 -26.84
C LEU A 30 23.13 34.74 -27.10
N LEU A 31 23.73 34.20 -28.15
CA LEU A 31 25.08 34.57 -28.60
C LEU A 31 25.19 36.07 -28.95
N ASP A 32 24.21 36.59 -29.70
CA ASP A 32 24.16 38.01 -30.06
C ASP A 32 24.07 38.90 -28.81
N ARG A 33 23.20 38.59 -27.86
CA ARG A 33 23.09 39.35 -26.60
C ARG A 33 24.38 39.31 -25.79
N ARG A 34 25.04 38.13 -25.67
CA ARG A 34 26.31 37.98 -24.99
C ARG A 34 27.36 38.88 -25.63
N ASN A 35 27.46 38.82 -26.96
CA ASN A 35 28.46 39.60 -27.71
C ASN A 35 28.21 41.09 -27.61
N LYS A 36 26.93 41.55 -27.59
CA LYS A 36 26.59 42.97 -27.34
C LYS A 36 27.00 43.44 -25.95
N LEU A 37 26.87 42.56 -24.92
CA LEU A 37 27.35 42.89 -23.57
C LEU A 37 28.87 42.96 -23.52
N LEU A 38 29.58 42.03 -24.16
CA LEU A 38 31.03 42.05 -24.26
C LEU A 38 31.54 43.30 -24.98
N ALA A 39 30.86 43.73 -26.07
CA ALA A 39 31.20 44.99 -26.77
C ALA A 39 31.08 46.21 -25.84
N LYS A 40 29.99 46.31 -25.06
CA LYS A 40 29.82 47.40 -24.08
C LYS A 40 30.89 47.38 -22.98
N LEU A 41 31.35 46.23 -22.55
CA LEU A 41 32.42 46.10 -21.55
C LEU A 41 33.75 46.58 -22.14
N TYR A 42 34.04 46.30 -23.42
CA TYR A 42 35.21 46.76 -24.13
C TYR A 42 35.15 48.28 -24.35
N GLU A 43 34.04 48.84 -24.84
CA GLU A 43 33.83 50.27 -25.02
C GLU A 43 34.06 51.07 -23.71
N ARG A 44 33.64 50.52 -22.58
CA ARG A 44 33.81 51.07 -21.24
C ARG A 44 35.22 50.86 -20.67
N LYS A 45 36.10 50.19 -21.40
CA LYS A 45 37.48 49.86 -21.00
C LYS A 45 37.59 48.98 -19.77
N LEU A 46 36.56 48.20 -19.50
CA LEU A 46 36.53 47.20 -18.39
C LEU A 46 37.25 45.91 -18.76
N ILE A 47 37.39 45.61 -20.05
CA ILE A 47 38.21 44.54 -20.63
C ILE A 47 39.10 45.10 -21.73
N ASN A 48 40.28 44.51 -21.93
CA ASN A 48 41.21 44.91 -23.00
C ASN A 48 40.79 44.21 -24.33
N LYS A 49 41.47 44.60 -25.43
CA LYS A 49 41.15 44.08 -26.77
C LYS A 49 41.35 42.58 -26.88
N ASP A 50 42.42 42.04 -26.32
CA ASP A 50 42.72 40.61 -26.41
C ASP A 50 41.64 39.76 -25.69
N ILE A 51 41.26 40.19 -24.50
CA ILE A 51 40.16 39.53 -23.73
C ILE A 51 38.85 39.60 -24.52
N TYR A 52 38.53 40.75 -25.12
CA TYR A 52 37.31 40.90 -25.93
C TYR A 52 37.32 39.97 -27.14
N GLU A 53 38.39 39.92 -27.92
CA GLU A 53 38.51 39.07 -29.11
C GLU A 53 38.45 37.56 -28.74
N LEU A 54 39.12 37.14 -27.66
CA LEU A 54 39.07 35.77 -27.15
C LEU A 54 37.66 35.39 -26.68
N SER A 55 37.01 36.31 -25.97
CA SER A 55 35.64 36.06 -25.46
C SER A 55 34.60 35.93 -26.56
N LEU A 56 34.76 36.63 -27.69
CA LEU A 56 33.88 36.48 -28.86
C LEU A 56 34.04 35.13 -29.54
N LYS A 57 35.23 34.53 -29.53
CA LYS A 57 35.53 33.22 -30.12
C LYS A 57 35.06 32.05 -29.22
N GLU A 58 34.82 32.30 -27.95
CA GLU A 58 34.38 31.27 -27.04
C GLU A 58 32.96 30.79 -27.39
N PRO A 59 32.75 29.47 -27.65
CA PRO A 59 31.44 28.97 -28.01
C PRO A 59 30.50 29.01 -26.79
N LEU A 60 29.18 28.96 -27.05
CA LEU A 60 28.21 28.73 -25.98
C LEU A 60 28.46 27.36 -25.34
N PRO A 61 28.35 27.25 -24.01
CA PRO A 61 28.52 25.98 -23.36
C PRO A 61 27.51 24.96 -23.92
N ASN A 62 28.00 23.75 -24.12
CA ASN A 62 27.15 22.65 -24.57
C ASN A 62 26.29 22.18 -23.40
N PHE A 63 25.14 22.81 -23.24
CA PHE A 63 24.21 22.46 -22.19
C PHE A 63 23.53 21.12 -22.55
N LYS A 64 23.90 20.09 -21.84
CA LYS A 64 23.13 18.85 -21.79
C LYS A 64 22.26 18.94 -20.52
N PRO A 65 20.93 19.07 -20.63
CA PRO A 65 20.09 19.08 -19.47
C PRO A 65 20.35 17.77 -18.70
N ARG A 66 20.77 17.89 -17.45
CA ARG A 66 20.80 16.72 -16.58
C ARG A 66 19.36 16.27 -16.42
N LYS A 67 19.05 15.05 -16.85
CA LYS A 67 17.75 14.46 -16.51
C LYS A 67 17.65 14.41 -14.99
N ASN A 68 16.74 15.17 -14.44
CA ASN A 68 16.40 15.05 -13.03
C ASN A 68 15.67 13.73 -12.86
N ILE A 69 16.32 12.80 -12.18
CA ILE A 69 15.80 11.47 -11.84
C ILE A 69 15.28 11.57 -10.41
N ALA A 70 14.10 11.03 -10.12
CA ALA A 70 13.45 11.07 -8.82
C ALA A 70 13.38 12.49 -8.20
N PRO A 71 12.86 13.51 -8.90
CA PRO A 71 12.94 14.90 -8.45
C PRO A 71 12.28 15.13 -7.08
N HIS A 72 11.18 14.46 -6.78
CA HIS A 72 10.51 14.56 -5.47
C HIS A 72 11.40 14.06 -4.34
N LEU A 73 12.11 12.94 -4.54
CA LEU A 73 13.04 12.43 -3.54
C LEU A 73 14.26 13.36 -3.41
N ALA A 74 14.79 13.84 -4.54
CA ALA A 74 15.89 14.77 -4.52
C ALA A 74 15.57 16.03 -3.69
N LEU A 75 14.41 16.66 -3.92
CA LEU A 75 13.95 17.80 -3.12
C LEU A 75 13.78 17.47 -1.64
N ARG A 76 13.28 16.27 -1.33
CA ARG A 76 13.09 15.83 0.06
C ARG A 76 14.40 15.63 0.81
N LEU A 77 15.42 15.12 0.14
CA LEU A 77 16.73 14.82 0.75
C LEU A 77 17.66 16.03 0.78
N LEU A 78 17.40 17.07 -0.03
CA LEU A 78 18.18 18.29 0.00
C LEU A 78 18.06 18.99 1.37
N SER A 79 19.21 19.26 1.98
CA SER A 79 19.34 20.14 3.14
C SER A 79 20.46 21.14 2.86
N ASP A 80 20.43 22.29 3.53
CA ASP A 80 21.41 23.35 3.33
C ASP A 80 22.83 22.91 3.69
N ASP A 81 22.97 21.88 4.54
CA ASP A 81 24.25 21.36 5.03
C ASP A 81 24.87 20.27 4.14
N ASN A 82 24.11 19.64 3.24
CA ASN A 82 24.59 18.52 2.45
C ASN A 82 24.96 18.94 1.01
N LYS A 83 26.24 18.85 0.68
CA LYS A 83 26.75 19.10 -0.68
C LYS A 83 26.52 17.93 -1.65
N GLU A 84 26.51 16.71 -1.15
CA GLU A 84 26.35 15.48 -1.92
C GLU A 84 25.69 14.39 -1.08
N ILE A 85 24.65 13.73 -1.63
CA ILE A 85 23.93 12.64 -0.97
C ILE A 85 23.90 11.43 -1.91
N PHE A 86 24.33 10.28 -1.40
CA PHE A 86 24.27 9.00 -2.11
C PHE A 86 22.97 8.30 -1.73
N SER A 87 21.95 8.41 -2.59
CA SER A 87 20.66 7.76 -2.36
C SER A 87 20.72 6.26 -2.60
N SER A 88 19.72 5.54 -2.06
CA SER A 88 19.51 4.10 -2.26
C SER A 88 18.89 3.77 -3.63
N ILE A 89 18.50 4.76 -4.41
CA ILE A 89 17.81 4.59 -5.70
C ILE A 89 18.68 3.80 -6.68
N ASP A 90 18.10 2.74 -7.26
CA ASP A 90 18.68 2.07 -8.44
C ASP A 90 18.30 2.86 -9.69
N LYS A 91 19.29 3.46 -10.32
CA LYS A 91 19.09 4.33 -11.49
C LYS A 91 18.39 3.62 -12.64
N LYS A 92 18.69 2.32 -12.88
CA LYS A 92 18.10 1.57 -14.00
C LYS A 92 16.63 1.28 -13.72
N ILE A 93 16.33 0.84 -12.51
CA ILE A 93 14.96 0.56 -12.05
C ILE A 93 14.14 1.85 -12.05
N GLN A 94 14.65 2.93 -11.46
CA GLN A 94 13.98 4.24 -11.43
C GLN A 94 13.58 4.72 -12.82
N LEU A 95 14.50 4.67 -13.79
CA LEU A 95 14.22 5.11 -15.16
C LEU A 95 13.18 4.24 -15.86
N LYS A 96 13.19 2.91 -15.64
CA LYS A 96 12.16 2.00 -16.16
C LYS A 96 10.78 2.35 -15.59
N ILE A 97 10.71 2.58 -14.27
CA ILE A 97 9.44 2.89 -13.57
C ILE A 97 8.92 4.29 -13.93
N GLU A 98 9.78 5.32 -14.02
CA GLU A 98 9.38 6.65 -14.47
C GLU A 98 8.80 6.62 -15.90
N LYS A 99 9.47 5.87 -16.80
CA LYS A 99 8.95 5.68 -18.16
C LYS A 99 7.58 5.02 -18.16
N LYS A 100 7.42 3.94 -17.40
CA LYS A 100 6.15 3.21 -17.27
C LYS A 100 5.06 4.09 -16.66
N ALA A 101 5.37 4.85 -15.61
CA ALA A 101 4.46 5.80 -14.97
C ALA A 101 3.93 6.84 -15.98
N LYS A 102 4.83 7.38 -16.81
CA LYS A 102 4.45 8.33 -17.85
C LYS A 102 3.60 7.70 -18.94
N GLU A 103 3.95 6.51 -19.43
CA GLU A 103 3.16 5.78 -20.43
C GLU A 103 1.74 5.47 -19.88
N PHE A 104 1.67 4.98 -18.65
CA PHE A 104 0.39 4.65 -18.02
C PHE A 104 -0.48 5.88 -17.78
N SER A 105 0.12 7.04 -17.50
CA SER A 105 -0.61 8.29 -17.28
C SER A 105 -1.41 8.75 -18.50
N TYR A 106 -1.00 8.43 -19.72
CA TYR A 106 -1.79 8.73 -20.93
C TYR A 106 -3.13 7.97 -20.96
N THR A 107 -3.11 6.72 -20.53
CA THR A 107 -4.34 5.92 -20.39
C THR A 107 -5.24 6.44 -19.28
N LEU A 108 -4.64 6.91 -18.17
CA LEU A 108 -5.38 7.51 -17.06
C LEU A 108 -6.05 8.83 -17.45
N GLN A 109 -5.36 9.68 -18.19
CA GLN A 109 -5.89 10.99 -18.63
C GLN A 109 -7.15 10.83 -19.49
N GLN A 110 -7.23 9.82 -20.32
CA GLN A 110 -8.43 9.50 -21.10
C GLN A 110 -9.65 9.19 -20.22
N LYS A 111 -9.41 8.77 -18.98
CA LYS A 111 -10.44 8.48 -17.96
C LYS A 111 -10.66 9.64 -17.00
N GLY A 112 -10.02 10.80 -17.19
CA GLY A 112 -10.08 11.95 -16.27
C GLY A 112 -9.33 11.71 -14.95
N ILE A 113 -8.29 10.87 -14.96
CA ILE A 113 -7.42 10.60 -13.83
C ILE A 113 -6.04 11.13 -14.18
N HIS A 114 -5.46 11.97 -13.33
CA HIS A 114 -4.29 12.77 -13.70
C HIS A 114 -3.02 12.43 -12.95
N ASN A 115 -3.11 11.78 -11.78
CA ASN A 115 -1.96 11.60 -10.92
C ASN A 115 -1.77 10.13 -10.51
N LEU A 116 -0.51 9.78 -10.29
CA LEU A 116 -0.11 8.51 -9.70
C LEU A 116 1.17 8.71 -8.88
N ALA A 117 1.42 7.80 -7.95
CA ALA A 117 2.66 7.73 -7.19
C ALA A 117 3.09 6.27 -7.00
N ILE A 118 4.40 6.04 -6.95
CA ILE A 118 4.97 4.69 -6.90
C ILE A 118 6.18 4.68 -5.97
N ILE A 119 6.26 3.68 -5.10
CA ILE A 119 7.46 3.35 -4.33
C ILE A 119 7.76 1.88 -4.52
N LEU A 120 9.00 1.58 -4.92
CA LEU A 120 9.57 0.24 -4.91
C LEU A 120 10.70 0.19 -3.89
N ALA A 121 10.66 -0.78 -3.00
CA ALA A 121 11.71 -1.03 -2.02
C ALA A 121 12.22 -2.48 -2.10
N ASP A 122 13.50 -2.67 -1.77
CA ASP A 122 14.05 -4.00 -1.48
C ASP A 122 13.48 -4.50 -0.15
N THR A 123 12.87 -5.67 -0.18
CA THR A 123 12.14 -6.20 0.98
C THR A 123 13.05 -6.43 2.17
N LYS A 124 14.24 -6.97 1.98
CA LYS A 124 15.14 -7.33 3.08
C LYS A 124 15.85 -6.12 3.67
N THR A 125 16.40 -5.27 2.81
CA THR A 125 17.21 -4.12 3.24
C THR A 125 16.37 -2.89 3.55
N ARG A 126 15.08 -2.86 3.13
CA ARG A 126 14.14 -1.74 3.24
C ARG A 126 14.61 -0.47 2.51
N LYS A 127 15.60 -0.62 1.62
CA LYS A 127 16.11 0.46 0.78
C LYS A 127 15.12 0.77 -0.33
N VAL A 128 14.79 2.04 -0.49
CA VAL A 128 13.94 2.50 -1.58
C VAL A 128 14.75 2.49 -2.87
N LEU A 129 14.35 1.64 -3.82
CA LEU A 129 15.02 1.45 -5.11
C LEU A 129 14.44 2.35 -6.20
N ALA A 130 13.14 2.71 -6.09
CA ALA A 130 12.50 3.67 -6.96
C ALA A 130 11.45 4.50 -6.22
N TYR A 131 11.37 5.79 -6.60
CA TYR A 131 10.51 6.77 -5.97
C TYR A 131 9.93 7.73 -7.00
N VAL A 132 8.67 7.56 -7.35
CA VAL A 132 7.93 8.40 -8.30
C VAL A 132 6.80 9.09 -7.55
N GLY A 133 6.94 10.39 -7.31
CA GLY A 133 5.95 11.16 -6.55
C GLY A 133 4.77 11.65 -7.40
N SER A 134 4.93 11.73 -8.71
CA SER A 134 3.86 12.01 -9.69
C SER A 134 4.25 11.45 -11.07
N GLN A 135 3.31 11.39 -11.99
CA GLN A 135 3.53 10.97 -13.38
C GLN A 135 4.51 11.88 -14.15
N ASP A 136 4.53 13.16 -13.82
CA ASP A 136 5.45 14.14 -14.37
C ASP A 136 5.59 15.33 -13.39
N PHE A 137 6.80 15.51 -12.85
CA PHE A 137 7.11 16.60 -11.92
C PHE A 137 6.84 18.00 -12.52
N TYR A 138 6.97 18.14 -13.83
CA TYR A 138 6.81 19.41 -14.54
C TYR A 138 5.39 19.66 -15.04
N ASP A 139 4.46 18.76 -14.80
CA ASP A 139 3.03 18.93 -15.14
C ASP A 139 2.34 19.86 -14.13
N MET A 140 2.50 21.16 -14.34
CA MET A 140 1.91 22.19 -13.47
C MET A 140 0.38 22.18 -13.50
N ALA A 141 -0.20 21.81 -14.64
CA ALA A 141 -1.67 21.80 -14.81
C ALA A 141 -2.33 20.74 -13.90
N ASN A 142 -1.65 19.62 -13.67
CA ASN A 142 -2.13 18.53 -12.85
C ASN A 142 -1.35 18.39 -11.53
N LEU A 143 -0.80 19.50 -11.02
CA LEU A 143 -0.14 19.57 -9.72
C LEU A 143 1.05 18.59 -9.57
N GLY A 144 1.81 18.35 -10.65
CA GLY A 144 2.88 17.37 -10.70
C GLY A 144 4.00 17.54 -9.67
N GLN A 145 4.15 18.73 -9.06
CA GLN A 145 5.12 18.97 -8.00
C GLN A 145 4.67 18.44 -6.62
N ILE A 146 3.41 18.09 -6.46
CA ILE A 146 2.95 17.42 -5.23
C ILE A 146 3.59 16.03 -5.17
N ASN A 147 4.20 15.73 -4.03
CA ASN A 147 4.77 14.44 -3.77
C ASN A 147 3.69 13.47 -3.25
N GLY A 148 3.12 12.66 -4.15
CA GLY A 148 2.08 11.69 -3.83
C GLY A 148 2.51 10.60 -2.86
N ASN A 149 3.82 10.36 -2.71
CA ASN A 149 4.34 9.36 -1.80
C ASN A 149 4.20 9.73 -0.33
N ILE A 150 4.15 11.03 -0.02
CA ILE A 150 3.97 11.56 1.35
C ILE A 150 2.60 12.18 1.59
N ALA A 151 1.83 12.42 0.53
CA ALA A 151 0.47 12.96 0.63
C ALA A 151 -0.43 11.96 1.36
N LYS A 152 -1.06 12.41 2.46
CA LYS A 152 -1.99 11.57 3.22
C LYS A 152 -3.34 11.50 2.52
N ARG A 153 -3.84 10.28 2.32
CA ARG A 153 -5.09 9.97 1.62
C ARG A 153 -5.80 8.80 2.30
N SER A 154 -7.10 8.68 2.08
CA SER A 154 -7.86 7.51 2.53
C SER A 154 -7.34 6.25 1.87
N VAL A 155 -6.90 5.29 2.68
CA VAL A 155 -6.21 4.08 2.21
C VAL A 155 -7.16 2.93 1.86
N GLY A 156 -8.45 3.10 2.08
CA GLY A 156 -9.45 2.07 1.82
C GLY A 156 -9.14 0.78 2.58
N SER A 157 -9.18 -0.33 1.88
CA SER A 157 -9.02 -1.68 2.44
C SER A 157 -7.56 -2.13 2.64
N THR A 158 -6.56 -1.27 2.46
CA THR A 158 -5.14 -1.68 2.54
C THR A 158 -4.69 -2.07 3.95
N LEU A 159 -5.44 -1.70 4.99
CA LEU A 159 -5.15 -2.05 6.38
C LEU A 159 -5.66 -3.43 6.81
N LYS A 160 -6.53 -4.08 6.02
CA LYS A 160 -7.13 -5.37 6.37
C LYS A 160 -6.13 -6.50 6.64
N PRO A 161 -5.01 -6.64 5.88
CA PRO A 161 -4.00 -7.65 6.18
C PRO A 161 -3.41 -7.53 7.59
N PHE A 162 -3.24 -6.32 8.11
CA PHE A 162 -2.66 -6.07 9.43
C PHE A 162 -3.63 -6.46 10.55
N LEU A 163 -4.92 -6.15 10.40
CA LEU A 163 -5.94 -6.62 11.33
C LEU A 163 -6.05 -8.15 11.30
N TYR A 164 -5.97 -8.75 10.12
CA TYR A 164 -6.00 -10.20 9.95
C TYR A 164 -4.84 -10.88 10.70
N ALA A 165 -3.60 -10.43 10.48
CA ALA A 165 -2.42 -10.95 11.17
C ALA A 165 -2.51 -10.78 12.70
N LEU A 166 -2.89 -9.60 13.15
CA LEU A 166 -3.07 -9.30 14.58
C LEU A 166 -4.20 -10.14 15.22
N SER A 167 -5.27 -10.40 14.48
CA SER A 167 -6.38 -11.24 14.96
C SER A 167 -6.01 -12.73 15.06
N ILE A 168 -5.06 -13.19 14.23
CA ILE A 168 -4.48 -14.53 14.37
C ILE A 168 -3.63 -14.58 15.65
N ASP A 169 -2.76 -13.61 15.88
CA ASP A 169 -1.92 -13.56 17.09
C ASP A 169 -2.72 -13.51 18.38
N GLU A 170 -3.86 -12.81 18.38
CA GLU A 170 -4.74 -12.71 19.55
C GLU A 170 -5.66 -13.94 19.73
N GLY A 171 -5.55 -14.96 18.87
CA GLY A 171 -6.39 -16.15 18.97
C GLY A 171 -7.86 -15.90 18.59
N ILE A 172 -8.17 -14.83 17.89
CA ILE A 172 -9.54 -14.49 17.48
C ILE A 172 -9.95 -15.33 16.28
N ILE A 173 -9.04 -15.52 15.31
CA ILE A 173 -9.26 -16.32 14.10
C ILE A 173 -8.06 -17.20 13.77
N ALA A 174 -8.31 -18.28 13.02
CA ALA A 174 -7.37 -18.94 12.13
C ALA A 174 -7.74 -18.57 10.68
N PRO A 175 -6.88 -18.83 9.69
CA PRO A 175 -7.18 -18.52 8.28
C PRO A 175 -8.53 -19.07 7.80
N ASP A 176 -8.88 -20.27 8.23
CA ASP A 176 -10.10 -20.94 7.82
C ASP A 176 -11.32 -20.63 8.72
N SER A 177 -11.14 -19.94 9.84
CA SER A 177 -12.23 -19.60 10.77
C SER A 177 -13.39 -18.92 10.05
N ILE A 178 -14.60 -19.37 10.38
CA ILE A 178 -15.82 -18.83 9.78
C ILE A 178 -16.12 -17.45 10.31
N LEU A 179 -16.34 -16.51 9.40
CA LEU A 179 -16.89 -15.18 9.65
C LEU A 179 -18.26 -15.05 8.99
N LEU A 180 -19.07 -14.11 9.46
CA LEU A 180 -20.37 -13.81 8.86
C LEU A 180 -20.26 -12.57 7.97
N ASP A 181 -20.73 -12.71 6.73
CA ASP A 181 -20.90 -11.62 5.78
C ASP A 181 -22.38 -11.38 5.48
N VAL A 182 -23.04 -10.69 6.37
CA VAL A 182 -24.48 -10.45 6.37
C VAL A 182 -24.78 -8.99 6.71
N PRO A 183 -25.95 -8.46 6.38
CA PRO A 183 -26.33 -7.11 6.81
C PRO A 183 -26.18 -6.98 8.34
N THR A 184 -25.28 -6.12 8.78
CA THR A 184 -24.94 -5.95 10.19
C THR A 184 -24.95 -4.45 10.54
N PHE A 185 -25.58 -4.14 11.67
CA PHE A 185 -25.71 -2.75 12.17
C PHE A 185 -24.87 -2.56 13.43
N PHE A 186 -24.00 -1.57 13.41
CA PHE A 186 -23.16 -1.18 14.54
C PHE A 186 -23.59 0.20 15.02
N SER A 187 -24.60 0.27 15.86
CA SER A 187 -25.22 1.55 16.27
C SER A 187 -25.60 2.40 15.05
N ASN A 188 -24.89 3.50 14.81
CA ASN A 188 -25.12 4.42 13.70
C ASN A 188 -24.29 4.08 12.43
N PHE A 189 -23.56 2.96 12.42
CA PHE A 189 -22.69 2.57 11.32
C PHE A 189 -23.17 1.26 10.66
N ASN A 190 -23.48 1.34 9.38
CA ASN A 190 -23.96 0.21 8.58
C ASN A 190 -22.99 -0.05 7.42
N PRO A 191 -21.97 -0.89 7.60
CA PRO A 191 -21.02 -1.21 6.54
C PRO A 191 -21.67 -2.03 5.44
N GLN A 192 -21.31 -1.72 4.20
CA GLN A 192 -21.70 -2.49 3.02
C GLN A 192 -20.46 -2.94 2.27
N ASN A 193 -20.51 -4.11 1.64
CA ASN A 193 -19.49 -4.55 0.69
C ASN A 193 -19.50 -3.66 -0.55
N ALA A 194 -18.35 -3.52 -1.21
CA ALA A 194 -18.21 -2.64 -2.38
C ALA A 194 -19.18 -2.98 -3.53
N ASN A 195 -19.52 -4.26 -3.69
CA ASN A 195 -20.46 -4.78 -4.68
C ASN A 195 -21.92 -4.85 -4.16
N LYS A 196 -22.18 -4.39 -2.94
CA LYS A 196 -23.49 -4.43 -2.25
C LYS A 196 -24.09 -5.84 -2.10
N LYS A 197 -23.27 -6.90 -2.21
CA LYS A 197 -23.68 -8.29 -2.02
C LYS A 197 -23.16 -8.83 -0.71
N TYR A 198 -23.85 -9.81 -0.16
CA TYR A 198 -23.47 -10.57 1.05
C TYR A 198 -23.30 -12.03 0.70
N TYR A 199 -22.36 -12.69 1.37
CA TYR A 199 -21.96 -14.07 1.07
C TYR A 199 -22.36 -15.07 2.18
N GLY A 200 -22.94 -14.59 3.27
CA GLY A 200 -23.42 -15.42 4.38
C GLY A 200 -22.27 -15.93 5.25
N ILE A 201 -21.96 -17.20 5.13
CA ILE A 201 -20.87 -17.89 5.82
C ILE A 201 -19.65 -17.89 4.93
N ILE A 202 -18.51 -17.36 5.42
CA ILE A 202 -17.27 -17.22 4.65
C ILE A 202 -16.05 -17.44 5.55
N SER A 203 -14.94 -17.97 5.02
CA SER A 203 -13.71 -18.07 5.80
C SER A 203 -13.04 -16.70 5.95
N ALA A 204 -12.26 -16.50 7.02
CA ALA A 204 -11.48 -15.29 7.24
C ALA A 204 -10.50 -15.03 6.08
N LYS A 205 -9.87 -16.11 5.54
CA LYS A 205 -9.03 -16.07 4.36
C LYS A 205 -9.80 -15.53 3.14
N GLU A 206 -10.95 -16.08 2.82
CA GLU A 206 -11.76 -15.65 1.69
C GLU A 206 -12.30 -14.22 1.89
N ALA A 207 -12.63 -13.82 3.11
CA ALA A 207 -13.03 -12.45 3.42
C ALA A 207 -11.91 -11.44 3.12
N LEU A 208 -10.63 -11.80 3.40
CA LEU A 208 -9.46 -11.00 3.04
C LEU A 208 -9.26 -10.94 1.53
N GLN A 209 -9.34 -12.08 0.85
CA GLN A 209 -9.16 -12.21 -0.60
C GLN A 209 -10.19 -11.41 -1.39
N ARG A 210 -11.45 -11.44 -0.97
CA ARG A 210 -12.55 -10.65 -1.57
C ARG A 210 -12.59 -9.22 -1.06
N SER A 211 -11.73 -8.88 -0.09
CA SER A 211 -11.70 -7.55 0.52
C SER A 211 -13.06 -7.12 1.11
N LEU A 212 -13.82 -8.05 1.69
CA LEU A 212 -15.15 -7.77 2.23
C LEU A 212 -15.08 -6.77 3.40
N ASN A 213 -16.06 -5.89 3.46
CA ASN A 213 -16.12 -4.84 4.48
C ASN A 213 -16.75 -5.35 5.77
N VAL A 214 -17.91 -6.01 5.67
CA VAL A 214 -18.71 -6.40 6.85
C VAL A 214 -17.94 -7.35 7.76
N PRO A 215 -17.33 -8.46 7.27
CA PRO A 215 -16.57 -9.37 8.14
C PRO A 215 -15.37 -8.67 8.81
N PHE A 216 -14.71 -7.73 8.10
CA PHE A 216 -13.56 -7.01 8.66
C PHE A 216 -13.96 -5.93 9.67
N VAL A 217 -15.13 -5.32 9.54
CA VAL A 217 -15.68 -4.41 10.56
C VAL A 217 -16.04 -5.19 11.82
N SER A 218 -16.68 -6.36 11.68
CA SER A 218 -16.94 -7.27 12.81
C SER A 218 -15.65 -7.76 13.47
N LEU A 219 -14.65 -8.13 12.67
CA LEU A 219 -13.33 -8.54 13.17
C LEU A 219 -12.62 -7.42 13.93
N LEU A 220 -12.73 -6.16 13.45
CA LEU A 220 -12.18 -5.00 14.16
C LEU A 220 -12.92 -4.75 15.48
N GLN A 221 -14.21 -4.99 15.56
CA GLN A 221 -14.96 -4.92 16.80
C GLN A 221 -14.46 -5.97 17.80
N ASP A 222 -14.27 -7.22 17.35
CA ASP A 222 -13.76 -8.31 18.18
C ASP A 222 -12.32 -8.06 18.66
N TYR A 223 -11.46 -7.53 17.80
CA TYR A 223 -10.07 -7.17 18.14
C TYR A 223 -9.98 -5.93 19.06
N GLY A 224 -10.90 -4.99 18.88
CA GLY A 224 -10.89 -3.68 19.52
C GLY A 224 -10.30 -2.58 18.61
N TYR A 225 -11.15 -1.67 18.12
CA TYR A 225 -10.70 -0.59 17.24
C TYR A 225 -9.73 0.40 17.89
N GLU A 226 -9.82 0.60 19.21
CA GLU A 226 -8.85 1.38 19.99
C GLU A 226 -7.48 0.70 19.99
N LYS A 227 -7.43 -0.59 20.29
CA LYS A 227 -6.20 -1.39 20.31
C LYS A 227 -5.52 -1.37 18.94
N PHE A 228 -6.31 -1.51 17.86
CA PHE A 228 -5.80 -1.47 16.49
C PHE A 228 -5.25 -0.08 16.13
N PHE A 229 -5.94 0.99 16.52
CA PHE A 229 -5.49 2.37 16.31
C PHE A 229 -4.13 2.63 16.97
N TYR A 230 -3.99 2.30 18.25
CA TYR A 230 -2.73 2.52 18.96
C TYR A 230 -1.61 1.61 18.46
N LYS A 231 -1.93 0.41 17.98
CA LYS A 231 -0.96 -0.46 17.31
C LYS A 231 -0.42 0.22 16.05
N LEU A 232 -1.29 0.75 15.18
CA LEU A 232 -0.85 1.50 14.00
C LEU A 232 -0.03 2.74 14.39
N LYS A 233 -0.48 3.52 15.38
CA LYS A 233 0.20 4.72 15.85
C LYS A 233 1.62 4.44 16.32
N ALA A 234 1.85 3.36 17.06
CA ALA A 234 3.16 2.97 17.56
C ALA A 234 4.20 2.75 16.44
N PHE A 235 3.75 2.37 15.24
CA PHE A 235 4.63 2.08 14.11
C PHE A 235 4.70 3.19 13.06
N LEU A 236 3.67 4.03 12.94
CA LEU A 236 3.58 5.06 11.90
C LEU A 236 3.82 6.49 12.41
N ASN A 237 3.96 6.67 13.72
CA ASN A 237 4.28 7.95 14.38
C ASN A 237 3.35 9.12 13.97
N PHE A 238 2.04 8.89 13.85
CA PHE A 238 1.11 9.98 13.61
C PHE A 238 0.65 10.63 14.93
N GLU A 239 0.42 11.94 14.92
CA GLU A 239 0.13 12.73 16.12
C GLU A 239 -1.29 12.58 16.65
N ASP A 240 -2.24 12.15 15.80
CA ASP A 240 -3.65 12.03 16.15
C ASP A 240 -3.88 11.07 17.32
N GLU A 241 -4.57 11.54 18.35
CA GLU A 241 -4.91 10.78 19.57
C GLU A 241 -6.37 10.31 19.59
N ASN A 242 -7.21 10.85 18.72
CA ASN A 242 -8.66 10.63 18.79
C ASN A 242 -9.10 9.39 18.01
N TYR A 243 -8.85 8.21 18.56
CA TYR A 243 -9.30 6.95 17.96
C TYR A 243 -10.82 6.86 17.78
N LYS A 244 -11.61 7.52 18.66
CA LYS A 244 -13.09 7.53 18.61
C LYS A 244 -13.62 8.18 17.33
N ARG A 245 -12.87 9.13 16.74
CA ARG A 245 -13.20 9.76 15.46
C ARG A 245 -13.34 8.75 14.33
N TYR A 246 -12.54 7.71 14.35
CA TYR A 246 -12.49 6.69 13.30
C TYR A 246 -13.41 5.49 13.62
N GLY A 247 -13.46 5.07 14.88
CA GLY A 247 -14.26 3.93 15.32
C GLY A 247 -14.03 2.70 14.44
N LEU A 248 -15.09 1.97 14.16
CA LEU A 248 -15.05 0.78 13.31
C LEU A 248 -14.77 1.08 11.82
N SER A 249 -14.96 2.32 11.37
CA SER A 249 -14.64 2.69 10.00
C SER A 249 -13.14 2.80 9.72
N LEU A 250 -12.29 2.74 10.76
CA LEU A 250 -10.83 2.72 10.66
C LEU A 250 -10.34 1.66 9.66
N ILE A 251 -10.93 0.45 9.69
CA ILE A 251 -10.52 -0.65 8.80
C ILE A 251 -10.94 -0.45 7.34
N LEU A 252 -11.79 0.52 7.07
CA LEU A 252 -12.20 0.94 5.73
C LEU A 252 -11.40 2.13 5.21
N GLY A 253 -10.36 2.55 5.95
CA GLY A 253 -9.40 3.57 5.52
C GLY A 253 -9.81 5.01 5.82
N THR A 254 -10.66 5.25 6.82
CA THR A 254 -11.00 6.61 7.26
C THR A 254 -9.82 7.35 7.89
N LYS A 255 -8.83 6.63 8.44
CA LYS A 255 -7.53 7.21 8.79
C LYS A 255 -6.70 7.36 7.51
N GLU A 256 -6.35 8.59 7.18
CA GLU A 256 -5.49 8.88 6.04
C GLU A 256 -4.03 8.56 6.38
N LEU A 257 -3.37 7.87 5.44
CA LEU A 257 -1.95 7.52 5.49
C LEU A 257 -1.30 7.86 4.15
N SER A 258 0.01 7.95 4.14
CA SER A 258 0.81 8.14 2.94
C SER A 258 1.18 6.79 2.30
N LEU A 259 1.65 6.82 1.04
CA LEU A 259 2.20 5.63 0.39
C LEU A 259 3.45 5.13 1.13
N GLU A 260 4.27 6.02 1.69
CA GLU A 260 5.42 5.65 2.53
C GLU A 260 4.99 4.90 3.79
N ASP A 261 3.94 5.36 4.47
CA ASP A 261 3.38 4.65 5.64
C ASP A 261 2.93 3.25 5.26
N LEU A 262 2.24 3.10 4.13
CA LEU A 262 1.82 1.79 3.64
C LEU A 262 3.00 0.90 3.26
N ILE A 263 4.00 1.41 2.54
CA ILE A 263 5.21 0.64 2.21
C ILE A 263 5.92 0.16 3.48
N LYS A 264 6.05 1.01 4.49
CA LYS A 264 6.64 0.62 5.78
C LYS A 264 5.88 -0.55 6.41
N LEU A 265 4.55 -0.51 6.42
CA LEU A 265 3.71 -1.59 6.93
C LEU A 265 3.87 -2.89 6.12
N TYR A 266 3.81 -2.81 4.79
CA TYR A 266 3.92 -3.98 3.91
C TYR A 266 5.33 -4.58 3.90
N LEU A 267 6.38 -3.77 4.03
CA LEU A 267 7.74 -4.25 4.30
C LEU A 267 7.81 -5.02 5.62
N GLY A 268 7.12 -4.52 6.66
CA GLY A 268 7.01 -5.22 7.93
C GLY A 268 6.32 -6.57 7.79
N LEU A 269 5.23 -6.64 7.02
CA LEU A 269 4.54 -7.90 6.72
C LEU A 269 5.47 -8.87 5.98
N ALA A 270 6.15 -8.39 4.91
CA ALA A 270 7.08 -9.18 4.10
C ALA A 270 8.36 -9.61 4.87
N ASN A 271 8.70 -8.92 5.96
CA ASN A 271 9.75 -9.29 6.90
C ASN A 271 9.20 -10.01 8.14
N TYR A 272 8.15 -10.79 7.96
CA TYR A 272 7.56 -11.65 8.99
C TYR A 272 7.24 -10.91 10.30
N GLY A 273 6.60 -9.75 10.17
CA GLY A 273 6.11 -8.94 11.29
C GLY A 273 7.12 -7.95 11.86
N GLU A 274 8.34 -7.90 11.33
CA GLU A 274 9.37 -6.96 11.75
C GLU A 274 9.33 -5.68 10.92
N LEU A 275 8.83 -4.59 11.50
CA LEU A 275 8.83 -3.27 10.90
C LEU A 275 10.15 -2.53 11.18
N ALA A 276 10.54 -1.67 10.24
CA ALA A 276 11.62 -0.73 10.39
C ALA A 276 11.34 0.51 9.53
N ASN A 277 12.12 1.57 9.70
CA ASN A 277 12.02 2.74 8.85
C ASN A 277 12.49 2.44 7.43
N LEU A 278 11.96 3.17 6.44
CA LEU A 278 12.46 3.16 5.08
C LEU A 278 13.85 3.80 5.04
N SER A 279 14.76 3.20 4.27
CA SER A 279 16.07 3.77 3.99
C SER A 279 16.09 4.41 2.61
N PHE A 280 16.48 5.68 2.55
CA PHE A 280 16.59 6.46 1.32
C PHE A 280 18.05 6.71 0.92
N ILE A 281 18.98 6.41 1.81
CA ILE A 281 20.42 6.65 1.66
C ILE A 281 21.15 5.31 1.55
N ARG A 282 22.17 5.25 0.69
CA ARG A 282 22.87 4.00 0.34
C ARG A 282 23.44 3.27 1.55
N ASP A 283 24.11 3.97 2.44
CA ASP A 283 24.86 3.40 3.57
C ASP A 283 24.18 3.62 4.92
N GLU A 284 22.85 3.90 4.88
CA GLU A 284 22.06 4.05 6.09
C GLU A 284 21.78 2.69 6.74
N ASN A 285 21.98 2.61 8.05
CA ASN A 285 21.62 1.45 8.84
C ASN A 285 20.12 1.40 9.12
N LEU A 286 19.57 0.20 9.28
CA LEU A 286 18.20 0.01 9.68
C LEU A 286 17.93 0.67 11.04
N SER A 287 16.84 1.39 11.14
CA SER A 287 16.41 2.08 12.37
C SER A 287 14.93 1.83 12.65
N GLY A 288 14.52 2.04 13.89
CA GLY A 288 13.13 1.88 14.30
C GLY A 288 12.62 0.44 14.16
N VAL A 289 13.48 -0.55 14.39
CA VAL A 289 13.14 -1.97 14.28
C VAL A 289 12.26 -2.39 15.44
N ALA A 290 11.06 -2.87 15.15
CA ALA A 290 10.12 -3.39 16.15
C ALA A 290 9.18 -4.42 15.54
N ARG A 291 8.68 -5.35 16.36
CA ARG A 291 7.78 -6.41 15.90
C ARG A 291 6.32 -6.05 16.15
N MET A 292 5.51 -6.11 15.09
CA MET A 292 4.08 -5.82 15.14
C MET A 292 3.25 -7.07 15.44
N PHE A 293 3.60 -8.21 14.84
CA PHE A 293 2.96 -9.51 14.99
C PHE A 293 3.97 -10.64 14.79
N SER A 294 3.58 -11.88 15.08
CA SER A 294 4.44 -13.06 14.97
C SER A 294 4.84 -13.36 13.52
N LYS A 295 5.90 -14.14 13.35
CA LYS A 295 6.36 -14.58 12.01
C LYS A 295 5.30 -15.45 11.33
N GLY A 296 4.67 -16.36 12.08
CA GLY A 296 3.65 -17.25 11.56
C GLY A 296 2.41 -16.51 11.10
N SER A 297 1.93 -15.51 11.87
CA SER A 297 0.77 -14.69 11.48
C SER A 297 1.05 -13.86 10.24
N ALA A 298 2.28 -13.32 10.10
CA ALA A 298 2.70 -12.64 8.88
C ALA A 298 2.68 -13.59 7.68
N TYR A 299 3.28 -14.76 7.82
CA TYR A 299 3.34 -15.78 6.77
C TYR A 299 1.95 -16.21 6.31
N LEU A 300 1.06 -16.58 7.26
CA LEU A 300 -0.31 -16.99 6.94
C LEU A 300 -1.11 -15.87 6.25
N THR A 301 -0.82 -14.62 6.59
CA THR A 301 -1.42 -13.45 5.93
C THR A 301 -0.90 -13.29 4.51
N LEU A 302 0.41 -13.41 4.30
CA LEU A 302 1.04 -13.36 2.96
C LEU A 302 0.50 -14.47 2.07
N GLU A 303 0.34 -15.70 2.60
CA GLU A 303 -0.27 -16.83 1.88
C GLU A 303 -1.72 -16.54 1.48
N ALA A 304 -2.53 -15.99 2.41
CA ALA A 304 -3.89 -15.60 2.10
C ALA A 304 -3.97 -14.52 0.99
N MET A 305 -2.98 -13.63 0.93
CA MET A 305 -2.92 -12.55 -0.06
C MET A 305 -2.46 -13.00 -1.46
N LYS A 306 -1.80 -14.15 -1.61
CA LYS A 306 -1.41 -14.70 -2.93
C LYS A 306 -2.62 -15.04 -3.79
N GLU A 307 -3.68 -15.54 -3.18
CA GLU A 307 -4.89 -16.02 -3.85
C GLU A 307 -5.94 -14.93 -4.06
N LEU A 308 -5.57 -13.65 -3.99
CA LEU A 308 -6.50 -12.57 -4.22
C LEU A 308 -7.13 -12.72 -5.61
N GLN A 309 -8.46 -12.88 -5.67
CA GLN A 309 -9.17 -13.03 -6.93
C GLN A 309 -8.99 -11.78 -7.80
N ARG A 310 -8.38 -11.98 -8.94
CA ARG A 310 -8.11 -10.93 -9.93
C ARG A 310 -9.29 -10.79 -10.87
N VAL A 311 -10.44 -10.38 -10.37
CA VAL A 311 -11.60 -10.12 -11.22
C VAL A 311 -11.24 -9.05 -12.23
N GLY A 312 -11.24 -9.40 -13.51
CA GLY A 312 -10.83 -8.53 -14.61
C GLY A 312 -9.35 -8.61 -14.99
N LEU A 313 -8.55 -9.43 -14.29
CA LEU A 313 -7.14 -9.68 -14.58
C LEU A 313 -6.89 -11.16 -14.91
N GLU A 314 -7.91 -11.88 -15.35
CA GLU A 314 -7.84 -13.31 -15.65
C GLU A 314 -6.80 -13.66 -16.74
N ASN A 315 -6.44 -12.68 -17.57
CA ASN A 315 -5.44 -12.80 -18.61
C ASN A 315 -4.03 -12.35 -18.20
N TYR A 316 -3.87 -11.77 -17.00
CA TYR A 316 -2.53 -11.48 -16.48
C TYR A 316 -1.90 -12.78 -16.02
N ASN A 317 -0.72 -13.08 -16.57
CA ASN A 317 0.04 -14.31 -16.39
C ASN A 317 -0.12 -14.88 -14.99
N LYS A 318 -0.63 -16.09 -14.89
CA LYS A 318 -0.68 -16.93 -13.70
C LYS A 318 0.72 -17.22 -13.11
N GLU A 319 1.77 -16.77 -13.78
CA GLU A 319 3.18 -17.06 -13.50
C GLU A 319 3.80 -16.17 -12.42
N LYS A 320 3.17 -15.03 -12.04
CA LYS A 320 3.78 -14.15 -11.01
C LYS A 320 3.10 -14.33 -9.66
N ILE A 321 3.81 -14.99 -8.77
CA ILE A 321 3.38 -15.20 -7.38
C ILE A 321 3.69 -13.94 -6.58
N ILE A 322 2.67 -13.23 -6.16
CA ILE A 322 2.78 -12.04 -5.32
C ILE A 322 1.68 -12.02 -4.26
N SER A 323 2.06 -11.67 -3.03
CA SER A 323 1.11 -11.33 -1.99
C SER A 323 0.71 -9.87 -2.15
N TRP A 324 -0.56 -9.59 -2.48
CA TRP A 324 -0.98 -8.23 -2.80
C TRP A 324 -2.34 -7.86 -2.21
N LYS A 325 -2.58 -6.55 -2.07
CA LYS A 325 -3.85 -6.02 -1.56
C LYS A 325 -4.18 -4.68 -2.21
N THR A 326 -5.43 -4.52 -2.55
CA THR A 326 -5.94 -3.27 -3.09
C THR A 326 -6.74 -2.49 -2.06
N GLY A 327 -6.79 -1.18 -2.26
CA GLY A 327 -7.64 -0.25 -1.55
C GLY A 327 -8.37 0.67 -2.53
N THR A 328 -9.60 1.00 -2.23
CA THR A 328 -10.36 2.05 -2.92
C THR A 328 -11.00 2.90 -1.84
N SER A 329 -10.75 4.20 -1.86
CA SER A 329 -11.33 5.11 -0.88
C SER A 329 -12.84 5.27 -1.08
N TYR A 330 -13.54 5.62 0.00
CA TYR A 330 -14.94 6.00 -0.10
C TYR A 330 -15.11 7.18 -1.07
N GLY A 331 -16.09 7.10 -1.96
CA GLY A 331 -16.29 8.10 -3.01
C GLY A 331 -15.35 8.01 -4.19
N ARG A 332 -14.48 6.98 -4.27
CA ARG A 332 -13.57 6.73 -5.40
C ARG A 332 -12.67 7.92 -5.72
N LYS A 333 -11.97 8.42 -4.73
CA LYS A 333 -10.96 9.48 -4.85
C LYS A 333 -9.55 8.93 -4.98
N ASP A 334 -9.31 7.75 -4.41
CA ASP A 334 -8.01 7.11 -4.31
C ASP A 334 -8.11 5.62 -4.65
N ALA A 335 -7.20 5.14 -5.46
CA ALA A 335 -7.01 3.73 -5.79
C ALA A 335 -5.59 3.31 -5.40
N TRP A 336 -5.47 2.22 -4.65
CA TRP A 336 -4.23 1.70 -4.11
C TRP A 336 -4.00 0.26 -4.52
N ALA A 337 -2.74 -0.09 -4.77
CA ALA A 337 -2.30 -1.47 -4.86
C ALA A 337 -0.96 -1.61 -4.15
N MET A 338 -0.89 -2.55 -3.22
CA MET A 338 0.30 -2.90 -2.45
C MET A 338 0.66 -4.34 -2.75
N GLY A 339 1.91 -4.60 -3.10
CA GLY A 339 2.41 -5.94 -3.41
C GLY A 339 3.71 -6.24 -2.70
N ALA A 340 3.88 -7.49 -2.28
CA ALA A 340 5.08 -7.96 -1.62
C ALA A 340 5.53 -9.32 -2.18
N THR A 341 6.82 -9.42 -2.46
CA THR A 341 7.57 -10.64 -2.73
C THR A 341 8.74 -10.74 -1.76
N PRO A 342 9.44 -11.86 -1.63
CA PRO A 342 10.67 -11.94 -0.83
C PRO A 342 11.77 -10.95 -1.25
N LYS A 343 11.75 -10.46 -2.49
CA LYS A 343 12.72 -9.53 -3.05
C LYS A 343 12.26 -8.08 -3.02
N TYR A 344 11.00 -7.81 -3.39
CA TYR A 344 10.49 -6.46 -3.58
C TYR A 344 9.18 -6.21 -2.84
N THR A 345 9.05 -5.02 -2.30
CA THR A 345 7.76 -4.48 -1.83
C THR A 345 7.44 -3.24 -2.65
N LEU A 346 6.29 -3.26 -3.31
CA LEU A 346 5.83 -2.26 -4.27
C LEU A 346 4.51 -1.66 -3.83
N GLY A 347 4.41 -0.35 -3.86
CA GLY A 347 3.17 0.38 -3.64
C GLY A 347 2.87 1.33 -4.79
N VAL A 348 1.60 1.37 -5.15
CA VAL A 348 1.05 2.23 -6.19
C VAL A 348 -0.16 2.97 -5.64
N TRP A 349 -0.21 4.26 -5.86
CA TRP A 349 -1.39 5.10 -5.70
C TRP A 349 -1.77 5.73 -7.02
N VAL A 350 -3.08 5.83 -7.30
CA VAL A 350 -3.64 6.51 -8.47
C VAL A 350 -4.84 7.33 -8.03
N GLY A 351 -4.93 8.57 -8.51
CA GLY A 351 -6.02 9.48 -8.16
C GLY A 351 -5.85 10.86 -8.77
N ASN A 352 -6.50 11.84 -8.18
CA ASN A 352 -6.32 13.25 -8.52
C ASN A 352 -5.80 14.01 -7.28
N PHE A 353 -4.71 14.76 -7.41
CA PHE A 353 -4.20 15.56 -6.29
C PHE A 353 -5.21 16.62 -5.83
N SER A 354 -6.09 17.05 -6.70
CA SER A 354 -7.24 17.92 -6.37
C SER A 354 -8.23 17.27 -5.39
N GLY A 355 -8.19 15.92 -5.23
CA GLY A 355 -9.16 15.16 -4.43
C GLY A 355 -10.49 14.93 -5.17
N GLU A 356 -10.55 15.18 -6.46
CA GLU A 356 -11.74 14.94 -7.28
C GLU A 356 -12.02 13.44 -7.40
N ALA A 357 -13.29 13.06 -7.21
CA ALA A 357 -13.74 11.69 -7.35
C ALA A 357 -13.86 11.27 -8.84
N ASN A 358 -13.56 10.02 -9.13
CA ASN A 358 -13.71 9.50 -10.49
C ASN A 358 -14.32 8.09 -10.47
N ALA A 359 -15.36 7.88 -11.27
CA ALA A 359 -16.09 6.62 -11.33
C ALA A 359 -15.22 5.43 -11.76
N ASN A 360 -14.11 5.67 -12.46
CA ASN A 360 -13.17 4.65 -12.92
C ASN A 360 -12.10 4.29 -11.89
N LEU A 361 -11.99 5.02 -10.76
CA LEU A 361 -10.98 4.75 -9.73
C LEU A 361 -11.35 3.52 -8.91
N TYR A 362 -10.81 2.38 -9.31
CA TYR A 362 -10.86 1.12 -8.56
C TYR A 362 -9.45 0.58 -8.33
N GLY A 363 -9.17 0.16 -7.10
CA GLY A 363 -7.86 -0.37 -6.73
C GLY A 363 -7.43 -1.54 -7.61
N VAL A 364 -8.34 -2.47 -7.93
CA VAL A 364 -8.03 -3.67 -8.72
C VAL A 364 -7.67 -3.33 -10.16
N SER A 365 -8.55 -2.60 -10.88
CA SER A 365 -8.45 -2.40 -12.33
C SER A 365 -7.58 -1.20 -12.75
N ILE A 366 -7.13 -0.36 -11.80
CA ILE A 366 -6.29 0.79 -12.14
C ILE A 366 -4.95 0.70 -11.43
N ALA A 367 -4.93 0.71 -10.09
CA ALA A 367 -3.68 0.63 -9.35
C ALA A 367 -3.06 -0.77 -9.42
N GLY A 368 -3.91 -1.83 -9.46
CA GLY A 368 -3.48 -3.21 -9.65
C GLY A 368 -2.83 -3.44 -11.02
N ASP A 369 -3.42 -2.93 -12.09
CA ASP A 369 -2.84 -3.03 -13.45
C ASP A 369 -1.43 -2.43 -13.47
N LEU A 370 -1.28 -1.20 -12.95
CA LEU A 370 0.02 -0.54 -12.90
C LEU A 370 1.02 -1.31 -12.03
N LEU A 371 0.58 -1.86 -10.90
CA LEU A 371 1.42 -2.68 -10.02
C LEU A 371 1.98 -3.89 -10.79
N PHE A 372 1.14 -4.63 -11.51
CA PHE A 372 1.59 -5.80 -12.28
C PHE A 372 2.44 -5.44 -13.50
N GLU A 373 2.14 -4.31 -14.17
CA GLU A 373 3.00 -3.82 -15.24
C GLU A 373 4.41 -3.47 -14.74
N ILE A 374 4.52 -2.85 -13.56
CA ILE A 374 5.82 -2.54 -12.96
C ILE A 374 6.55 -3.82 -12.55
N LEU A 375 5.87 -4.79 -11.93
CA LEU A 375 6.47 -6.08 -11.60
C LEU A 375 6.98 -6.80 -12.84
N GLY A 376 6.33 -6.62 -14.00
CA GLY A 376 6.78 -7.13 -15.28
C GLY A 376 8.11 -6.57 -15.78
N LEU A 377 8.56 -5.43 -15.22
CA LEU A 377 9.85 -4.80 -15.57
C LEU A 377 11.01 -5.27 -14.67
N LEU A 378 10.71 -6.01 -13.59
CA LEU A 378 11.65 -6.41 -12.57
C LEU A 378 12.08 -7.86 -12.75
N ASP A 379 13.32 -8.15 -12.38
CA ASP A 379 13.88 -9.49 -12.31
C ASP A 379 13.64 -10.10 -10.92
N GLU A 380 13.66 -11.43 -10.78
CA GLU A 380 13.53 -12.15 -9.50
C GLU A 380 12.23 -11.86 -8.73
N VAL A 381 11.11 -11.75 -9.42
CA VAL A 381 9.79 -11.52 -8.76
C VAL A 381 9.05 -12.81 -8.39
N ASP A 382 9.46 -13.95 -8.97
CA ASP A 382 8.78 -15.24 -8.82
C ASP A 382 9.35 -16.06 -7.65
N LEU A 383 9.53 -15.41 -6.51
CA LEU A 383 9.99 -16.02 -5.28
C LEU A 383 8.82 -16.19 -4.29
N GLU A 384 8.77 -17.33 -3.63
CA GLU A 384 7.79 -17.59 -2.57
C GLU A 384 8.37 -17.27 -1.19
N PHE A 385 7.51 -16.82 -0.29
CA PHE A 385 7.87 -16.69 1.12
C PHE A 385 8.03 -18.08 1.73
N ALA A 386 9.15 -18.34 2.39
CA ALA A 386 9.38 -19.59 3.08
C ALA A 386 8.54 -19.65 4.39
N PRO A 387 7.98 -20.82 4.75
CA PRO A 387 7.31 -20.97 6.03
C PRO A 387 8.32 -20.77 7.17
N PRO A 388 7.99 -19.94 8.18
CA PRO A 388 8.88 -19.74 9.32
C PRO A 388 8.85 -20.91 10.31
N ASP A 389 9.82 -20.96 11.19
CA ASP A 389 10.02 -21.99 12.20
C ASP A 389 9.05 -21.93 13.39
N ASP A 390 8.29 -20.84 13.52
CA ASP A 390 7.30 -20.63 14.59
C ASP A 390 5.90 -21.13 14.27
N LEU A 391 5.74 -21.96 13.24
CA LEU A 391 4.47 -22.60 12.93
C LEU A 391 4.33 -23.95 13.65
N MET A 392 3.10 -24.27 14.05
CA MET A 392 2.68 -25.55 14.58
C MET A 392 1.36 -25.98 13.94
N THR A 393 1.03 -27.26 14.07
CA THR A 393 -0.28 -27.80 13.66
C THR A 393 -1.24 -27.77 14.82
N ILE A 394 -2.43 -27.23 14.61
CA ILE A 394 -3.54 -27.27 15.56
C ILE A 394 -4.77 -27.94 14.95
N LYS A 395 -5.68 -28.41 15.81
CA LYS A 395 -6.97 -29.00 15.40
C LYS A 395 -8.04 -27.92 15.38
N LEU A 396 -8.74 -27.80 14.27
CA LEU A 396 -9.95 -26.99 14.16
C LEU A 396 -11.17 -27.90 13.99
N ASP A 397 -12.26 -27.51 14.58
CA ASP A 397 -13.57 -28.10 14.28
C ASP A 397 -13.85 -28.02 12.77
N SER A 398 -14.28 -29.15 12.18
CA SER A 398 -14.42 -29.28 10.72
C SER A 398 -15.52 -28.42 10.12
N ILE A 399 -16.46 -27.90 10.92
CA ILE A 399 -17.59 -27.09 10.46
C ILE A 399 -17.32 -25.62 10.71
N SER A 400 -17.11 -25.25 11.98
CA SER A 400 -16.93 -23.84 12.37
C SER A 400 -15.52 -23.28 12.08
N LYS A 401 -14.52 -24.18 11.93
CA LYS A 401 -13.12 -23.82 11.71
C LYS A 401 -12.51 -22.97 12.85
N TYR A 402 -13.02 -23.16 14.05
CA TYR A 402 -12.43 -22.65 15.29
C TYR A 402 -11.77 -23.79 16.08
N ARG A 403 -11.22 -23.49 17.25
CA ARG A 403 -10.55 -24.49 18.07
C ARG A 403 -11.46 -25.71 18.28
N TYR A 404 -10.94 -26.92 17.97
CA TYR A 404 -11.61 -28.15 18.20
C TYR A 404 -11.74 -28.41 19.70
N ASP A 405 -12.92 -28.88 20.11
CA ASP A 405 -13.20 -29.29 21.45
C ASP A 405 -13.65 -30.76 21.39
N GLU A 406 -13.09 -31.63 22.23
CA GLU A 406 -13.39 -33.05 22.23
C GLU A 406 -14.84 -33.34 22.68
N ASP A 407 -15.44 -32.40 23.43
CA ASP A 407 -16.86 -32.47 23.80
C ASP A 407 -17.79 -32.18 22.62
N LEU A 408 -17.26 -31.66 21.50
CA LEU A 408 -18.01 -31.52 20.26
C LEU A 408 -18.05 -32.84 19.54
N ASN A 409 -19.24 -33.35 19.28
CA ASN A 409 -19.44 -34.55 18.45
C ASN A 409 -19.24 -34.23 16.95
N THR A 410 -18.08 -33.61 16.62
CA THR A 410 -17.71 -33.21 15.27
C THR A 410 -16.33 -33.78 14.91
N SER A 411 -16.01 -33.82 13.63
CA SER A 411 -14.66 -34.11 13.15
C SER A 411 -13.75 -32.89 13.21
N TYR A 412 -12.45 -33.09 13.09
CA TYR A 412 -11.48 -31.98 13.04
C TYR A 412 -10.66 -32.01 11.76
N ILE A 413 -10.07 -30.86 11.44
CA ILE A 413 -9.02 -30.70 10.43
C ILE A 413 -7.76 -30.18 11.10
N ASN A 414 -6.59 -30.51 10.50
CA ASN A 414 -5.30 -30.00 10.95
C ASN A 414 -4.93 -28.77 10.10
N VAL A 415 -4.54 -27.69 10.76
CA VAL A 415 -4.11 -26.44 10.08
C VAL A 415 -2.85 -25.89 10.71
N LEU A 416 -2.11 -25.08 9.94
CA LEU A 416 -0.97 -24.33 10.45
C LEU A 416 -1.42 -23.15 11.28
N TYR A 417 -0.72 -22.91 12.40
CA TYR A 417 -1.00 -21.83 13.33
C TYR A 417 0.30 -21.35 13.99
N PRO A 418 0.46 -20.06 14.38
CA PRO A 418 1.69 -19.59 15.00
C PRO A 418 1.85 -20.13 16.42
N LYS A 419 3.06 -20.60 16.78
CA LYS A 419 3.38 -21.09 18.14
C LYS A 419 3.27 -20.00 19.22
N GLY A 420 3.61 -18.76 18.86
CA GLY A 420 3.59 -17.62 19.78
C GLY A 420 2.25 -16.88 19.87
N ALA A 421 1.25 -17.30 19.09
CA ALA A 421 -0.08 -16.70 19.15
C ALA A 421 -0.85 -17.15 20.40
N ASN A 422 -1.83 -16.37 20.81
CA ASN A 422 -2.76 -16.78 21.87
C ASN A 422 -3.54 -18.03 21.44
N ILE A 423 -4.02 -18.78 22.42
CA ILE A 423 -4.85 -19.96 22.15
C ILE A 423 -6.09 -19.53 21.36
N LEU A 424 -6.31 -20.17 20.21
CA LEU A 424 -7.46 -19.88 19.37
C LEU A 424 -8.76 -20.09 20.18
N ARG A 425 -9.65 -19.11 20.11
CA ARG A 425 -10.96 -19.18 20.79
C ARG A 425 -11.81 -20.34 20.26
N THR A 426 -12.74 -20.79 21.08
CA THR A 426 -13.82 -21.70 20.65
C THR A 426 -14.77 -20.99 19.70
N SER A 427 -15.54 -21.75 18.93
CA SER A 427 -16.48 -21.20 17.97
C SER A 427 -17.52 -20.29 18.66
N PRO A 428 -17.74 -19.07 18.15
CA PRO A 428 -18.85 -18.23 18.62
C PRO A 428 -20.23 -18.74 18.21
N PHE A 429 -20.27 -19.80 17.39
CA PHE A 429 -21.50 -20.43 16.91
C PHE A 429 -21.85 -21.70 17.69
N LEU A 430 -21.21 -21.99 18.84
CA LEU A 430 -21.52 -23.10 19.68
C LEU A 430 -22.64 -22.74 20.63
N LYS A 431 -23.65 -23.62 20.68
CA LYS A 431 -24.74 -23.54 21.64
C LYS A 431 -24.82 -24.86 22.42
N LYS A 432 -24.80 -24.78 23.72
CA LYS A 432 -25.08 -25.94 24.58
C LYS A 432 -26.58 -26.10 24.63
N VAL A 433 -27.07 -27.28 24.22
CA VAL A 433 -28.48 -27.68 24.25
C VAL A 433 -28.63 -28.89 25.12
N TYR A 434 -29.81 -29.09 25.67
CA TYR A 434 -30.16 -30.26 26.45
C TYR A 434 -31.23 -31.04 25.70
N GLU A 435 -30.96 -32.31 25.45
CA GLU A 435 -31.84 -33.16 24.66
C GLU A 435 -32.31 -34.36 25.47
N TYR A 436 -33.60 -34.63 25.43
CA TYR A 436 -34.24 -35.80 26.00
C TYR A 436 -35.18 -36.45 24.98
N GLN A 437 -34.97 -37.74 24.69
CA GLN A 437 -35.72 -38.48 23.66
C GLN A 437 -35.81 -37.77 22.29
N GLY A 438 -34.72 -37.16 21.84
CA GLY A 438 -34.67 -36.48 20.55
C GLY A 438 -35.31 -35.09 20.52
N ARG A 439 -35.75 -34.54 21.65
CA ARG A 439 -36.34 -33.21 21.79
C ARG A 439 -35.43 -32.30 22.59
N GLU A 440 -35.18 -31.12 22.06
CA GLU A 440 -34.45 -30.08 22.79
C GLU A 440 -35.33 -29.51 23.90
N LEU A 441 -34.79 -29.44 25.12
CA LEU A 441 -35.49 -28.98 26.31
C LEU A 441 -35.04 -27.61 26.76
N ASP A 442 -35.96 -26.80 27.29
CA ASP A 442 -35.69 -25.63 28.07
C ASP A 442 -35.30 -26.00 29.51
N SER A 443 -34.51 -25.13 30.19
CA SER A 443 -34.14 -25.30 31.61
C SER A 443 -35.32 -25.42 32.59
N LYS A 444 -36.52 -25.06 32.16
CA LYS A 444 -37.79 -25.17 32.92
C LYS A 444 -38.53 -26.47 32.71
N ASP A 445 -38.06 -27.35 31.79
CA ASP A 445 -38.70 -28.60 31.52
C ASP A 445 -38.49 -29.59 32.67
N ILE A 446 -39.53 -30.37 33.01
CA ILE A 446 -39.48 -31.31 34.10
C ILE A 446 -38.48 -32.46 33.89
N HIS A 447 -38.18 -32.78 32.63
CA HIS A 447 -37.19 -33.79 32.25
C HIS A 447 -35.77 -33.21 32.07
N PHE A 448 -35.51 -31.94 32.40
CA PHE A 448 -34.23 -31.31 32.21
C PHE A 448 -33.09 -32.02 32.98
N LYS A 449 -33.38 -32.59 34.12
CA LYS A 449 -32.40 -33.36 34.94
C LYS A 449 -31.94 -34.66 34.27
N ASP A 450 -32.77 -35.24 33.41
CA ASP A 450 -32.51 -36.48 32.70
C ASP A 450 -32.02 -36.22 31.26
N ALA A 451 -31.91 -34.95 30.89
CA ALA A 451 -31.50 -34.54 29.55
C ALA A 451 -29.98 -34.68 29.37
N LYS A 452 -29.57 -35.18 28.19
CA LYS A 452 -28.19 -35.22 27.78
C LYS A 452 -27.76 -33.82 27.28
N ALA A 453 -26.71 -33.31 27.86
CA ALA A 453 -26.10 -32.07 27.31
C ALA A 453 -25.40 -32.37 25.99
N LEU A 454 -25.73 -31.62 24.95
CA LEU A 454 -25.10 -31.67 23.63
C LEU A 454 -24.63 -30.28 23.24
N ILE A 455 -23.54 -30.21 22.48
CA ILE A 455 -23.06 -28.97 21.87
C ILE A 455 -23.43 -29.03 20.40
N LYS A 456 -24.22 -28.05 19.95
CA LYS A 456 -24.63 -27.93 18.55
C LYS A 456 -24.04 -26.65 17.96
N LEU A 457 -23.77 -26.69 16.68
CA LEU A 457 -23.45 -25.48 15.91
C LEU A 457 -24.73 -24.77 15.51
N ASP A 458 -24.88 -23.52 15.91
CA ASP A 458 -26.07 -22.70 15.66
C ASP A 458 -25.67 -21.45 14.85
N PHE A 459 -25.62 -21.62 13.52
CA PHE A 459 -25.45 -20.49 12.63
C PHE A 459 -26.77 -19.72 12.50
N PRO A 460 -26.73 -18.38 12.55
CA PRO A 460 -27.96 -17.60 12.33
C PRO A 460 -28.63 -17.95 11.00
N ALA A 461 -29.94 -18.18 11.04
CA ALA A 461 -30.71 -18.59 9.87
C ALA A 461 -30.54 -17.66 8.66
N TYR A 462 -30.44 -16.36 8.90
CA TYR A 462 -30.16 -15.37 7.84
C TYR A 462 -28.78 -15.57 7.20
N ALA A 463 -27.76 -16.01 7.94
CA ALA A 463 -26.44 -16.29 7.39
C ALA A 463 -26.46 -17.52 6.47
N LEU A 464 -27.21 -18.56 6.84
CA LEU A 464 -27.44 -19.75 6.01
C LEU A 464 -28.18 -19.39 4.72
N HIS A 465 -29.16 -18.49 4.77
CA HIS A 465 -29.90 -18.04 3.60
C HIS A 465 -28.97 -17.41 2.56
N PHE A 466 -28.10 -16.45 2.94
CA PHE A 466 -27.14 -15.84 2.02
C PHE A 466 -26.12 -16.85 1.50
N PHE A 467 -25.67 -17.78 2.32
CA PHE A 467 -24.75 -18.85 1.94
C PHE A 467 -25.37 -19.78 0.87
N GLN A 468 -26.63 -20.18 1.04
CA GLN A 468 -27.35 -20.99 0.07
C GLN A 468 -27.52 -20.28 -1.27
N GLN A 469 -27.91 -19.00 -1.28
CA GLN A 469 -28.03 -18.21 -2.52
C GLN A 469 -26.73 -18.13 -3.31
N ARG A 470 -25.56 -18.22 -2.66
CA ARG A 470 -24.25 -18.24 -3.29
C ARG A 470 -23.98 -19.55 -4.04
N ASN A 471 -24.37 -20.67 -3.46
CA ASN A 471 -24.04 -22.01 -3.96
C ASN A 471 -25.00 -22.52 -5.03
N PHE A 472 -26.14 -21.87 -5.25
CA PHE A 472 -27.13 -22.20 -6.28
C PHE A 472 -27.04 -21.31 -7.53
N LYS A 473 -26.00 -20.48 -7.68
CA LYS A 473 -25.67 -19.70 -8.88
C LYS A 473 -24.33 -20.14 -9.46
#